data_3a831845aed82c228db2d60df2295166
#
_entry.id   3a831845aed82c228db2d60df2295166
#
_cell.length_a   1.000
_cell.length_b   1.000
_cell.length_c   1.000
_cell.angle_alpha   90.00
_cell.angle_beta   90.00
_cell.angle_gamma   90.00
#
_symmetry.space_group_name_H-M   'P 1'
#
loop_
_entity.id
_entity.type
_entity.pdbx_description
1 polymer ?
#
loop_
_entity_poly.entity_id
_entity_poly.type
_entity_poly.pdbx_seq_one_letter_code
_entity_poly.pdbx_strand_id
1 'polypeptide(L)'
;DVYKRQGCHEDIPETGATLEENARQKSSYVVEHYGQNCFADDTGLEVEALGGEPGVHSARYAEGTDHDSEANMRKLLANLEGQSNRKACFRTVISLIIDGVEHQFEGKVEGRIATEKHGKEGFGYDPIFIPEGYDKSFAELGEEIKNQISHRARAVKRLAEYLGRLKG
;
A
#
# COMPACT_ATOMS: atom_id res chain seq x y z
N ASP A 1 -1.88 2.96 11.48
CA ASP A 1 -2.75 1.84 11.23
C ASP A 1 -4.15 2.12 11.77
N VAL A 2 -5.15 2.18 10.89
CA VAL A 2 -6.47 2.72 11.22
C VAL A 2 -7.23 1.88 12.22
N TYR A 3 -7.22 0.56 12.07
CA TYR A 3 -7.94 -0.31 13.00
C TYR A 3 -7.34 -0.29 14.41
N LYS A 4 -6.04 -0.04 14.51
CA LYS A 4 -5.41 0.12 15.83
C LYS A 4 -5.84 1.39 16.52
N ARG A 5 -6.10 2.45 15.76
CA ARG A 5 -6.63 3.70 16.31
C ARG A 5 -8.05 3.54 16.86
N GLN A 6 -8.77 2.52 16.38
CA GLN A 6 -10.11 2.20 16.86
C GLN A 6 -10.10 1.29 18.09
N GLY A 7 -8.93 1.04 18.66
CA GLY A 7 -8.77 0.22 19.85
C GLY A 7 -8.49 -1.26 19.61
N CYS A 8 -8.30 -1.65 18.37
CA CYS A 8 -7.94 -3.02 18.04
C CYS A 8 -6.44 -3.22 18.20
N HIS A 9 -6.06 -4.10 19.11
CA HIS A 9 -4.65 -4.40 19.41
C HIS A 9 -4.22 -5.78 18.93
N GLU A 10 -5.11 -6.51 18.27
CA GLU A 10 -4.83 -7.83 17.77
C GLU A 10 -4.21 -7.77 16.36
N ASP A 11 -3.34 -8.73 16.04
CA ASP A 11 -2.84 -8.90 14.69
C ASP A 11 -3.95 -9.53 13.85
N ILE A 12 -4.45 -8.78 12.89
CA ILE A 12 -5.51 -9.25 12.00
C ILE A 12 -4.88 -10.02 10.85
N PRO A 13 -5.32 -11.26 10.58
CA PRO A 13 -4.75 -12.04 9.49
C PRO A 13 -4.94 -11.40 8.12
N GLU A 14 -3.92 -11.51 7.28
CA GLU A 14 -3.94 -11.05 5.89
C GLU A 14 -3.60 -12.25 5.00
N THR A 15 -4.62 -13.06 4.70
CA THR A 15 -4.44 -14.30 3.96
C THR A 15 -5.03 -14.26 2.55
N GLY A 16 -5.56 -13.10 2.14
CA GLY A 16 -6.11 -12.93 0.81
C GLY A 16 -5.04 -12.89 -0.28
N ALA A 17 -5.43 -13.22 -1.48
CA ALA A 17 -4.54 -13.19 -2.64
C ALA A 17 -4.45 -11.80 -3.28
N THR A 18 -5.32 -10.86 -2.89
CA THR A 18 -5.36 -9.50 -3.44
C THR A 18 -5.42 -8.47 -2.32
N LEU A 19 -5.09 -7.22 -2.66
CA LEU A 19 -5.21 -6.11 -1.72
C LEU A 19 -6.66 -5.90 -1.29
N GLU A 20 -7.59 -6.08 -2.23
CA GLU A 20 -9.02 -5.97 -1.99
C GLU A 20 -9.48 -6.97 -0.94
N GLU A 21 -9.06 -8.23 -1.07
CA GLU A 21 -9.41 -9.28 -0.12
C GLU A 21 -8.84 -9.01 1.27
N ASN A 22 -7.58 -8.57 1.34
CA ASN A 22 -6.94 -8.28 2.62
C ASN A 22 -7.56 -7.08 3.31
N ALA A 23 -7.89 -6.01 2.57
CA ALA A 23 -8.56 -4.85 3.13
C ALA A 23 -9.93 -5.24 3.70
N ARG A 24 -10.71 -6.03 2.95
CA ARG A 24 -12.01 -6.52 3.40
C ARG A 24 -11.88 -7.44 4.62
N GLN A 25 -10.88 -8.32 4.62
CA GLN A 25 -10.64 -9.21 5.75
C GLN A 25 -10.40 -8.43 7.05
N LYS A 26 -9.60 -7.38 6.98
CA LYS A 26 -9.33 -6.53 8.14
C LYS A 26 -10.57 -5.77 8.60
N SER A 27 -11.29 -5.13 7.68
CA SER A 27 -12.49 -4.38 8.05
C SER A 27 -13.59 -5.29 8.60
N SER A 28 -13.80 -6.45 7.98
CA SER A 28 -14.77 -7.45 8.45
C SER A 28 -14.43 -7.97 9.84
N TYR A 29 -13.14 -8.19 10.10
CA TYR A 29 -12.69 -8.63 11.42
C TYR A 29 -13.07 -7.63 12.50
N VAL A 30 -12.83 -6.34 12.25
CA VAL A 30 -13.15 -5.28 13.22
C VAL A 30 -14.66 -5.21 13.45
N VAL A 31 -15.47 -5.29 12.39
CA VAL A 31 -16.93 -5.27 12.53
C VAL A 31 -17.43 -6.46 13.34
N GLU A 32 -16.92 -7.67 13.04
CA GLU A 32 -17.34 -8.89 13.74
C GLU A 32 -16.96 -8.90 15.22
N HIS A 33 -15.78 -8.36 15.57
CA HIS A 33 -15.27 -8.44 16.93
C HIS A 33 -15.63 -7.23 17.77
N TYR A 34 -15.85 -6.07 17.17
CA TYR A 34 -16.10 -4.82 17.89
C TYR A 34 -17.44 -4.19 17.56
N GLY A 35 -18.15 -4.69 16.55
CA GLY A 35 -19.51 -4.27 16.25
C GLY A 35 -19.66 -2.83 15.75
N GLN A 36 -18.59 -2.23 15.23
CA GLN A 36 -18.59 -0.83 14.82
C GLN A 36 -18.36 -0.68 13.33
N ASN A 37 -18.95 0.36 12.74
CA ASN A 37 -18.59 0.76 11.39
C ASN A 37 -17.11 1.11 11.38
N CYS A 38 -16.40 0.69 10.33
CA CYS A 38 -14.96 0.90 10.28
C CYS A 38 -14.44 0.88 8.86
N PHE A 39 -13.19 1.29 8.70
CA PHE A 39 -12.46 1.05 7.47
C PHE A 39 -11.08 0.51 7.77
N ALA A 40 -10.55 -0.23 6.83
CA ALA A 40 -9.21 -0.77 6.88
C ALA A 40 -8.61 -0.69 5.49
N ASP A 41 -7.28 -0.70 5.41
CA ASP A 41 -6.59 -0.61 4.13
C ASP A 41 -5.56 -1.71 3.97
N ASP A 42 -5.21 -1.96 2.72
CA ASP A 42 -4.05 -2.77 2.37
C ASP A 42 -3.30 -2.10 1.23
N THR A 43 -1.98 -2.14 1.29
CA THR A 43 -1.11 -1.46 0.34
C THR A 43 -0.08 -2.44 -0.20
N GLY A 44 0.21 -2.34 -1.48
CA GLY A 44 1.23 -3.17 -2.10
C GLY A 44 1.89 -2.49 -3.28
N LEU A 45 3.09 -2.96 -3.58
CA LEU A 45 3.85 -2.60 -4.77
C LEU A 45 3.67 -3.70 -5.81
N GLU A 46 3.27 -3.34 -7.01
CA GLU A 46 3.08 -4.27 -8.11
C GLU A 46 4.05 -3.94 -9.23
N VAL A 47 4.90 -4.91 -9.59
CA VAL A 47 5.93 -4.73 -10.62
C VAL A 47 5.53 -5.54 -11.85
N GLU A 48 5.38 -4.86 -12.99
CA GLU A 48 4.87 -5.48 -14.22
C GLU A 48 5.73 -6.66 -14.69
N ALA A 49 7.05 -6.49 -14.73
CA ALA A 49 7.97 -7.54 -15.17
C ALA A 49 7.96 -8.79 -14.28
N LEU A 50 7.45 -8.68 -13.06
CA LEU A 50 7.37 -9.78 -12.09
C LEU A 50 5.94 -10.30 -11.93
N GLY A 51 5.06 -10.01 -12.88
CA GLY A 51 3.69 -10.49 -12.83
C GLY A 51 2.84 -9.91 -11.70
N GLY A 52 3.21 -8.74 -11.19
CA GLY A 52 2.51 -8.08 -10.11
C GLY A 52 3.13 -8.28 -8.73
N GLU A 53 4.22 -9.07 -8.63
CA GLU A 53 4.94 -9.20 -7.36
C GLU A 53 5.68 -7.91 -7.02
N PRO A 54 5.90 -7.61 -5.74
CA PRO A 54 5.53 -8.39 -4.54
C PRO A 54 4.04 -8.33 -4.14
N GLY A 55 3.25 -7.38 -4.62
CA GLY A 55 1.81 -7.32 -4.38
C GLY A 55 1.45 -7.39 -2.90
N VAL A 56 0.60 -8.36 -2.53
CA VAL A 56 0.16 -8.55 -1.13
C VAL A 56 1.31 -8.92 -0.19
N HIS A 57 2.43 -9.39 -0.73
CA HIS A 57 3.59 -9.80 0.06
C HIS A 57 4.64 -8.69 0.20
N SER A 58 4.30 -7.44 -0.16
CA SER A 58 5.27 -6.33 -0.20
C SER A 58 6.04 -6.13 1.11
N ALA A 59 5.37 -6.22 2.25
CA ALA A 59 6.03 -6.03 3.55
C ALA A 59 6.90 -7.21 3.98
N ARG A 60 6.70 -8.38 3.38
CA ARG A 60 7.39 -9.63 3.74
C ARG A 60 7.99 -10.33 2.53
N TYR A 61 8.39 -9.56 1.54
CA TYR A 61 8.87 -10.12 0.28
C TYR A 61 10.14 -10.96 0.45
N ALA A 62 11.07 -10.52 1.29
CA ALA A 62 12.25 -11.29 1.63
C ALA A 62 11.89 -12.38 2.63
N GLU A 63 12.26 -13.63 2.32
CA GLU A 63 11.93 -14.77 3.15
C GLU A 63 12.58 -14.66 4.53
N GLY A 64 11.83 -15.10 5.55
CA GLY A 64 12.32 -15.11 6.93
C GLY A 64 12.32 -13.74 7.61
N THR A 65 11.80 -12.71 6.96
CA THR A 65 11.75 -11.35 7.51
C THR A 65 10.32 -10.85 7.57
N ASP A 66 10.10 -9.86 8.44
CA ASP A 66 8.81 -9.19 8.55
C ASP A 66 9.08 -7.69 8.64
N HIS A 67 8.63 -6.94 7.62
CA HIS A 67 8.82 -5.49 7.52
C HIS A 67 10.29 -5.04 7.46
N ASP A 68 11.19 -5.91 6.99
CA ASP A 68 12.60 -5.54 6.75
C ASP A 68 12.71 -4.90 5.37
N SER A 69 12.63 -3.58 5.32
CA SER A 69 12.66 -2.82 4.07
C SER A 69 13.94 -3.04 3.27
N GLU A 70 15.09 -3.11 3.94
CA GLU A 70 16.37 -3.34 3.26
C GLU A 70 16.42 -4.70 2.57
N ALA A 71 15.99 -5.75 3.26
CA ALA A 71 15.99 -7.10 2.69
C ALA A 71 14.98 -7.20 1.55
N ASN A 72 13.80 -6.58 1.70
CA ASN A 72 12.76 -6.57 0.68
C ASN A 72 13.23 -5.84 -0.58
N MET A 73 13.88 -4.68 -0.44
CA MET A 73 14.42 -3.94 -1.56
C MET A 73 15.53 -4.72 -2.27
N ARG A 74 16.43 -5.35 -1.53
CA ARG A 74 17.50 -6.16 -2.11
C ARG A 74 16.95 -7.31 -2.95
N LYS A 75 15.93 -7.99 -2.43
CA LYS A 75 15.30 -9.08 -3.18
C LYS A 75 14.65 -8.56 -4.47
N LEU A 76 13.94 -7.44 -4.40
CA LEU A 76 13.29 -6.86 -5.56
C LEU A 76 14.31 -6.44 -6.61
N LEU A 77 15.38 -5.76 -6.21
CA LEU A 77 16.42 -5.33 -7.13
C LEU A 77 17.13 -6.52 -7.78
N ALA A 78 17.37 -7.59 -7.02
CA ALA A 78 17.96 -8.81 -7.57
C ALA A 78 17.06 -9.46 -8.60
N ASN A 79 15.75 -9.51 -8.34
CA ASN A 79 14.76 -10.09 -9.26
C ASN A 79 14.60 -9.26 -10.53
N LEU A 80 14.92 -7.98 -10.49
CA LEU A 80 14.85 -7.09 -11.65
C LEU A 80 16.19 -6.89 -12.35
N GLU A 81 17.26 -7.54 -11.88
CA GLU A 81 18.56 -7.43 -12.53
C GLU A 81 18.47 -7.88 -13.99
N GLY A 82 18.95 -7.02 -14.88
CA GLY A 82 18.91 -7.30 -16.32
C GLY A 82 17.56 -7.01 -16.99
N GLN A 83 16.55 -6.60 -16.23
CA GLN A 83 15.24 -6.27 -16.80
C GLN A 83 15.20 -4.83 -17.31
N SER A 84 14.81 -4.64 -18.55
CA SER A 84 14.63 -3.32 -19.13
C SER A 84 13.25 -2.73 -18.75
N ASN A 85 12.25 -3.59 -18.58
CA ASN A 85 10.93 -3.16 -18.12
C ASN A 85 10.94 -3.05 -16.59
N ARG A 86 10.89 -1.83 -16.09
CA ARG A 86 10.91 -1.57 -14.66
C ARG A 86 9.64 -0.87 -14.18
N LYS A 87 8.58 -0.93 -14.99
CA LYS A 87 7.29 -0.34 -14.62
C LYS A 87 6.73 -0.97 -13.36
N ALA A 88 6.23 -0.12 -12.49
CA ALA A 88 5.63 -0.54 -11.23
C ALA A 88 4.56 0.45 -10.81
N CYS A 89 3.71 0.02 -9.89
CA CYS A 89 2.78 0.95 -9.24
C CYS A 89 2.59 0.58 -7.79
N PHE A 90 2.41 1.60 -6.94
CA PHE A 90 1.89 1.40 -5.60
C PHE A 90 0.36 1.51 -5.64
N ARG A 91 -0.31 0.60 -4.95
CA ARG A 91 -1.77 0.63 -4.79
C ARG A 91 -2.14 0.56 -3.32
N THR A 92 -3.17 1.30 -2.96
CA THR A 92 -3.83 1.17 -1.66
C THR A 92 -5.31 0.92 -1.93
N VAL A 93 -5.86 -0.10 -1.29
CA VAL A 93 -7.30 -0.38 -1.31
C VAL A 93 -7.84 -0.17 0.10
N ILE A 94 -8.88 0.64 0.22
CA ILE A 94 -9.57 0.87 1.50
C ILE A 94 -10.91 0.15 1.43
N SER A 95 -11.19 -0.69 2.42
CA SER A 95 -12.50 -1.31 2.61
C SER A 95 -13.22 -0.60 3.73
N LEU A 96 -14.34 0.04 3.42
CA LEU A 96 -15.19 0.73 4.37
C LEU A 96 -16.46 -0.08 4.58
N ILE A 97 -16.78 -0.40 5.82
CA ILE A 97 -18.04 -1.07 6.16
C ILE A 97 -18.90 -0.13 6.98
N ILE A 98 -20.07 0.22 6.43
CA ILE A 98 -21.07 1.06 7.08
C ILE A 98 -22.39 0.28 7.09
N ASP A 99 -22.94 0.07 8.28
CA ASP A 99 -24.23 -0.63 8.47
C ASP A 99 -24.29 -1.97 7.74
N GLY A 100 -23.16 -2.71 7.77
CA GLY A 100 -23.07 -4.03 7.17
C GLY A 100 -22.81 -4.04 5.67
N VAL A 101 -22.63 -2.87 5.04
CA VAL A 101 -22.38 -2.77 3.58
C VAL A 101 -20.95 -2.33 3.34
N GLU A 102 -20.23 -3.10 2.52
CA GLU A 102 -18.85 -2.78 2.16
C GLU A 102 -18.78 -1.87 0.94
N HIS A 103 -17.89 -0.88 1.02
CA HIS A 103 -17.50 -0.01 -0.09
C HIS A 103 -15.98 -0.01 -0.19
N GLN A 104 -15.44 -0.12 -1.41
CA GLN A 104 -14.00 -0.11 -1.62
C GLN A 104 -13.55 1.11 -2.39
N PHE A 105 -12.39 1.64 -2.02
CA PHE A 105 -11.77 2.79 -2.66
C PHE A 105 -10.32 2.46 -2.97
N GLU A 106 -9.87 2.85 -4.15
CA GLU A 106 -8.51 2.58 -4.59
C GLU A 106 -7.78 3.88 -4.88
N GLY A 107 -6.51 3.92 -4.49
CA GLY A 107 -5.58 4.93 -4.94
C GLY A 107 -4.34 4.25 -5.46
N LYS A 108 -3.79 4.75 -6.57
CA LYS A 108 -2.53 4.21 -7.10
C LYS A 108 -1.65 5.33 -7.63
N VAL A 109 -0.35 5.08 -7.61
CA VAL A 109 0.63 5.92 -8.25
C VAL A 109 1.53 5.04 -9.12
N GLU A 110 1.63 5.37 -10.39
CA GLU A 110 2.48 4.64 -11.34
C GLU A 110 3.88 5.23 -11.33
N GLY A 111 4.86 4.41 -11.66
CA GLY A 111 6.25 4.82 -11.72
C GLY A 111 7.14 3.68 -12.19
N ARG A 112 8.38 3.71 -11.73
CA ARG A 112 9.37 2.69 -12.08
C ARG A 112 10.29 2.39 -10.90
N ILE A 113 10.92 1.24 -10.96
CA ILE A 113 11.91 0.83 -9.95
C ILE A 113 13.29 1.24 -10.43
N ALA A 114 14.02 1.98 -9.60
CA ALA A 114 15.39 2.38 -9.88
C ALA A 114 16.34 1.17 -9.85
N THR A 115 17.53 1.33 -10.37
CA THR A 115 18.55 0.26 -10.36
C THR A 115 19.26 0.14 -9.03
N GLU A 116 19.19 1.18 -8.20
CA GLU A 116 19.80 1.22 -6.88
C GLU A 116 19.01 2.16 -5.97
N LYS A 117 19.33 2.16 -4.69
CA LYS A 117 18.67 3.04 -3.72
C LYS A 117 19.07 4.49 -3.94
N HIS A 118 18.09 5.39 -3.84
CA HIS A 118 18.27 6.84 -3.91
C HIS A 118 17.55 7.47 -2.72
N GLY A 119 18.31 8.07 -1.82
CA GLY A 119 17.78 8.69 -0.59
C GLY A 119 17.78 7.71 0.58
N LYS A 120 17.61 8.25 1.77
CA LYS A 120 17.63 7.48 3.03
C LYS A 120 16.32 7.58 3.81
N GLU A 121 15.48 8.53 3.45
CA GLU A 121 14.23 8.78 4.17
C GLU A 121 13.09 7.93 3.60
N GLY A 122 11.98 7.86 4.35
CA GLY A 122 10.84 7.06 3.98
C GLY A 122 10.97 5.64 4.49
N PHE A 123 10.04 4.79 4.08
CA PHE A 123 10.04 3.39 4.49
C PHE A 123 9.61 2.51 3.31
N GLY A 124 9.72 1.19 3.49
CA GLY A 124 9.37 0.24 2.46
C GLY A 124 10.24 0.39 1.23
N TYR A 125 9.63 0.57 0.09
CA TYR A 125 10.32 0.67 -1.20
C TYR A 125 10.55 2.11 -1.65
N ASP A 126 10.32 3.10 -0.80
CA ASP A 126 10.45 4.50 -1.17
C ASP A 126 11.83 4.86 -1.79
N PRO A 127 12.96 4.32 -1.30
CA PRO A 127 14.26 4.65 -1.91
C PRO A 127 14.46 4.13 -3.33
N ILE A 128 13.64 3.21 -3.81
CA ILE A 128 13.79 2.63 -5.15
C ILE A 128 12.60 2.89 -6.08
N PHE A 129 11.55 3.55 -5.60
CA PHE A 129 10.37 3.85 -6.43
C PHE A 129 10.42 5.30 -6.90
N ILE A 130 10.43 5.48 -8.22
CA ILE A 130 10.43 6.80 -8.87
C ILE A 130 9.05 7.01 -9.49
N PRO A 131 8.22 7.90 -8.92
CA PRO A 131 6.87 8.11 -9.46
C PRO A 131 6.90 8.75 -10.84
N GLU A 132 5.89 8.44 -11.65
CA GLU A 132 5.76 9.00 -12.98
C GLU A 132 5.69 10.52 -12.94
N GLY A 133 6.43 11.16 -13.86
CA GLY A 133 6.53 12.62 -13.89
C GLY A 133 7.67 13.19 -13.04
N TYR A 134 8.37 12.35 -12.32
CA TYR A 134 9.53 12.73 -11.49
C TYR A 134 10.75 11.93 -11.91
N ASP A 135 11.92 12.45 -11.58
CA ASP A 135 13.19 11.77 -11.81
C ASP A 135 13.90 11.39 -10.51
N LYS A 136 13.20 11.54 -9.38
CA LYS A 136 13.71 11.23 -8.04
C LYS A 136 12.79 10.23 -7.36
N SER A 137 13.36 9.45 -6.43
CA SER A 137 12.58 8.49 -5.65
C SER A 137 11.70 9.19 -4.62
N PHE A 138 10.70 8.47 -4.09
CA PHE A 138 9.87 9.00 -3.00
C PHE A 138 10.72 9.40 -1.80
N ALA A 139 11.79 8.65 -1.50
CA ALA A 139 12.70 8.99 -0.40
C ALA A 139 13.41 10.33 -0.63
N GLU A 140 13.74 10.66 -1.88
CA GLU A 140 14.37 11.93 -2.23
C GLU A 140 13.39 13.08 -2.30
N LEU A 141 12.14 12.81 -2.73
CA LEU A 141 11.12 13.84 -2.89
C LEU A 141 10.60 14.38 -1.56
N GLY A 142 10.65 13.56 -0.50
CA GLY A 142 10.23 13.95 0.85
C GLY A 142 8.75 13.77 1.12
N GLU A 143 8.39 13.87 2.38
CA GLU A 143 7.05 13.60 2.88
C GLU A 143 5.98 14.53 2.30
N GLU A 144 6.32 15.80 2.10
CA GLU A 144 5.35 16.78 1.60
C GLU A 144 4.82 16.40 0.21
N ILE A 145 5.73 16.07 -0.71
CA ILE A 145 5.33 15.67 -2.06
C ILE A 145 4.64 14.31 -2.03
N LYS A 146 5.18 13.37 -1.25
CA LYS A 146 4.59 12.05 -1.10
C LYS A 146 3.14 12.14 -0.61
N ASN A 147 2.86 13.00 0.37
CA ASN A 147 1.50 13.17 0.89
C ASN A 147 0.52 13.74 -0.12
N GLN A 148 1.02 14.44 -1.15
CA GLN A 148 0.18 15.00 -2.20
C GLN A 148 -0.17 13.98 -3.29
N ILE A 149 0.77 13.12 -3.65
CA ILE A 149 0.64 12.27 -4.84
C ILE A 149 0.60 10.77 -4.54
N SER A 150 0.84 10.35 -3.30
CA SER A 150 0.94 8.93 -2.97
C SER A 150 -0.37 8.18 -3.23
N HIS A 151 -0.22 6.87 -3.42
CA HIS A 151 -1.34 5.94 -3.55
C HIS A 151 -2.31 6.04 -2.37
N ARG A 152 -1.78 6.12 -1.14
CA ARG A 152 -2.61 6.25 0.07
C ARG A 152 -3.36 7.58 0.10
N ALA A 153 -2.69 8.69 -0.24
CA ALA A 153 -3.34 9.99 -0.29
C ALA A 153 -4.51 9.99 -1.26
N ARG A 154 -4.35 9.35 -2.42
CA ARG A 154 -5.39 9.25 -3.44
C ARG A 154 -6.57 8.40 -2.98
N ALA A 155 -6.31 7.28 -2.30
CA ALA A 155 -7.36 6.42 -1.76
C ALA A 155 -8.14 7.12 -0.64
N VAL A 156 -7.44 7.79 0.27
CA VAL A 156 -8.04 8.54 1.38
C VAL A 156 -8.91 9.69 0.84
N LYS A 157 -8.47 10.35 -0.20
CA LYS A 157 -9.26 11.42 -0.83
C LYS A 157 -10.60 10.89 -1.35
N ARG A 158 -10.61 9.73 -2.00
CA ARG A 158 -11.84 9.10 -2.48
C ARG A 158 -12.76 8.70 -1.33
N LEU A 159 -12.20 8.17 -0.25
CA LEU A 159 -12.96 7.85 0.96
C LEU A 159 -13.59 9.11 1.55
N ALA A 160 -12.81 10.18 1.68
CA ALA A 160 -13.31 11.45 2.25
C ALA A 160 -14.43 12.04 1.40
N GLU A 161 -14.31 12.00 0.08
CA GLU A 161 -15.35 12.46 -0.84
C GLU A 161 -16.65 11.67 -0.67
N TYR A 162 -16.56 10.35 -0.53
CA TYR A 162 -17.71 9.50 -0.29
C TYR A 162 -18.38 9.84 1.04
N LEU A 163 -17.62 9.96 2.11
CA LEU A 163 -18.16 10.31 3.41
C LEU A 163 -18.80 11.71 3.42
N GLY A 164 -18.24 12.65 2.65
CA GLY A 164 -18.81 13.97 2.48
C GLY A 164 -20.18 13.94 1.82
N ARG A 165 -20.37 13.05 0.84
CA ARG A 165 -21.67 12.88 0.17
C ARG A 165 -22.74 12.33 1.10
N LEU A 166 -22.35 11.47 2.04
CA LEU A 166 -23.30 10.90 3.01
C LEU A 166 -23.84 11.95 3.98
N LYS A 167 -23.08 13.02 4.23
CA LYS A 167 -23.49 14.11 5.11
C LYS A 167 -24.32 15.18 4.39
N GLY A 168 -24.23 15.20 3.09
CA GLY A 168 -24.96 16.15 2.26
C GLY A 168 -26.22 15.56 1.72
#